data_ef80e951c20bd8547436660ae701f1d6
#
_entry.id   ef80e951c20bd8547436660ae701f1d6
#
_cell.length_a   1.000
_cell.length_b   1.000
_cell.length_c   1.000
_cell.angle_alpha   90.00
_cell.angle_beta   90.00
_cell.angle_gamma   90.00
#
_symmetry.space_group_name_H-M   'P 1'
#
loop_
_entity.id
_entity.type
_entity.pdbx_description
1 polymer ?
#
loop_
_entity_poly.entity_id
_entity_poly.type
_entity_poly.pdbx_seq_one_letter_code
_entity_poly.pdbx_strand_id
1 'polypeptide(L)'
;MKPQDFIKLASSMTVARMLEREDFSKRYKSNQPISIHEFLYPLVQGYDSFFLKADVELGGTDQKFNLLVGRDIQKINGMKEQIIITLPILEGLDGVKKMSKSLNNYVGLADNHDEMFGKLMSISDEMMWRYYDLLSFKTNKEIEKLKKMSSSGSDLMEAKFKLSLEIVERFHGKKKSEMAMEEFKNRFGKKQNPSNILNLDLKIKENSLKLIDLLAHSGLGE
;
A
#
# COMPACT_ATOMS: atom_id res chain seq x y z
N MET A 1 8.14 23.11 -20.43
CA MET A 1 7.58 22.77 -21.78
C MET A 1 6.75 23.97 -22.24
N LYS A 2 6.98 24.47 -23.47
CA LYS A 2 6.17 25.56 -24.06
C LYS A 2 4.87 24.95 -24.65
N PRO A 3 3.80 25.74 -24.87
CA PRO A 3 2.56 25.22 -25.46
C PRO A 3 2.75 24.48 -26.79
N GLN A 4 3.68 24.94 -27.62
CA GLN A 4 4.03 24.33 -28.90
C GLN A 4 4.64 22.92 -28.72
N ASP A 5 5.50 22.75 -27.71
CA ASP A 5 6.10 21.44 -27.40
C ASP A 5 5.03 20.46 -26.92
N PHE A 6 4.04 20.96 -26.19
CA PHE A 6 2.93 20.15 -25.69
C PHE A 6 2.01 19.66 -26.83
N ILE A 7 1.72 20.54 -27.80
CA ILE A 7 0.97 20.17 -29.01
C ILE A 7 1.76 19.11 -29.82
N LYS A 8 3.08 19.28 -29.94
CA LYS A 8 3.94 18.30 -30.62
C LYS A 8 3.95 16.96 -29.88
N LEU A 9 4.00 16.96 -28.55
CA LEU A 9 3.88 15.74 -27.75
C LEU A 9 2.52 15.08 -27.97
N ALA A 10 1.42 15.84 -27.95
CA ALA A 10 0.08 15.32 -28.18
C ALA A 10 -0.07 14.71 -29.58
N SER A 11 0.62 15.25 -30.60
CA SER A 11 0.58 14.72 -31.97
C SER A 11 1.33 13.38 -32.14
N SER A 12 2.11 12.95 -31.15
CA SER A 12 2.87 11.68 -31.21
C SER A 12 1.99 10.45 -30.94
N MET A 13 0.74 10.64 -30.52
CA MET A 13 -0.13 9.54 -30.16
C MET A 13 -1.55 9.74 -30.75
N THR A 14 -2.23 8.65 -31.06
CA THR A 14 -3.60 8.71 -31.58
C THR A 14 -4.65 8.51 -30.48
N VAL A 15 -5.86 9.04 -30.71
CA VAL A 15 -7.02 8.79 -29.82
C VAL A 15 -7.32 7.29 -29.74
N ALA A 16 -7.20 6.56 -30.86
CA ALA A 16 -7.41 5.12 -30.89
C ALA A 16 -6.46 4.40 -29.93
N ARG A 17 -5.17 4.79 -29.89
CA ARG A 17 -4.18 4.25 -28.96
C ARG A 17 -4.53 4.56 -27.51
N MET A 18 -5.01 5.78 -27.21
CA MET A 18 -5.44 6.15 -25.85
C MET A 18 -6.65 5.33 -25.39
N LEU A 19 -7.58 5.01 -26.29
CA LEU A 19 -8.74 4.17 -25.99
C LEU A 19 -8.41 2.69 -25.72
N GLU A 20 -7.16 2.25 -25.93
CA GLU A 20 -6.73 0.92 -25.49
C GLU A 20 -6.54 0.83 -23.97
N ARG A 21 -6.38 1.95 -23.25
CA ARG A 21 -6.35 1.97 -21.81
C ARG A 21 -7.70 1.52 -21.25
N GLU A 22 -7.67 0.56 -20.35
CA GLU A 22 -8.85 -0.18 -19.91
C GLU A 22 -9.98 0.73 -19.39
N ASP A 23 -9.66 1.75 -18.59
CA ASP A 23 -10.63 2.69 -18.04
C ASP A 23 -11.26 3.57 -19.13
N PHE A 24 -10.47 4.05 -20.10
CA PHE A 24 -10.98 4.81 -21.24
C PHE A 24 -11.85 3.94 -22.14
N SER A 25 -11.42 2.70 -22.42
CA SER A 25 -12.19 1.73 -23.18
C SER A 25 -13.56 1.45 -22.54
N LYS A 26 -13.58 1.23 -21.23
CA LYS A 26 -14.83 1.00 -20.49
C LYS A 26 -15.76 2.21 -20.55
N ARG A 27 -15.24 3.40 -20.27
CA ARG A 27 -16.01 4.65 -20.28
C ARG A 27 -16.54 4.98 -21.68
N TYR A 28 -15.71 4.81 -22.70
CA TYR A 28 -16.12 5.02 -24.09
C TYR A 28 -17.26 4.10 -24.50
N LYS A 29 -17.14 2.78 -24.22
CA LYS A 29 -18.19 1.78 -24.53
C LYS A 29 -19.48 1.99 -23.77
N SER A 30 -19.42 2.58 -22.58
CA SER A 30 -20.60 2.89 -21.76
C SER A 30 -21.12 4.33 -21.97
N ASN A 31 -20.66 5.04 -23.00
CA ASN A 31 -21.02 6.43 -23.31
C ASN A 31 -20.78 7.40 -22.12
N GLN A 32 -19.80 7.11 -21.27
CA GLN A 32 -19.40 8.01 -20.21
C GLN A 32 -18.40 9.07 -20.75
N PRO A 33 -18.49 10.32 -20.28
CA PRO A 33 -17.64 11.38 -20.79
C PRO A 33 -16.15 11.13 -20.46
N ILE A 34 -15.27 11.42 -21.42
CA ILE A 34 -13.84 11.43 -21.27
C ILE A 34 -13.36 12.83 -21.67
N SER A 35 -12.77 13.55 -20.74
CA SER A 35 -12.24 14.89 -21.03
C SER A 35 -10.92 14.80 -21.79
N ILE A 36 -10.69 15.73 -22.73
CA ILE A 36 -9.46 15.75 -23.56
C ILE A 36 -8.18 15.77 -22.71
N HIS A 37 -8.18 16.52 -21.61
CA HIS A 37 -7.00 16.60 -20.73
C HIS A 37 -6.63 15.26 -20.10
N GLU A 38 -7.60 14.31 -19.94
CA GLU A 38 -7.30 12.98 -19.41
C GLU A 38 -6.40 12.17 -20.34
N PHE A 39 -6.50 12.37 -21.66
CA PHE A 39 -5.60 11.76 -22.63
C PHE A 39 -4.18 12.33 -22.57
N LEU A 40 -4.01 13.53 -22.03
CA LEU A 40 -2.71 14.17 -21.94
C LEU A 40 -1.85 13.61 -20.79
N TYR A 41 -2.47 13.07 -19.74
CA TYR A 41 -1.76 12.54 -18.58
C TYR A 41 -0.76 11.42 -18.94
N PRO A 42 -1.15 10.35 -19.68
CA PRO A 42 -0.21 9.32 -20.10
C PRO A 42 0.97 9.85 -20.94
N LEU A 43 0.71 10.89 -21.76
CA LEU A 43 1.74 11.52 -22.59
C LEU A 43 2.75 12.30 -21.76
N VAL A 44 2.28 13.06 -20.76
CA VAL A 44 3.16 13.82 -19.86
C VAL A 44 4.01 12.87 -19.03
N GLN A 45 3.42 11.82 -18.47
CA GLN A 45 4.16 10.79 -17.75
C GLN A 45 5.19 10.10 -18.64
N GLY A 46 4.80 9.74 -19.87
CA GLY A 46 5.74 9.13 -20.83
C GLY A 46 6.85 10.07 -21.28
N TYR A 47 6.56 11.38 -21.33
CA TYR A 47 7.58 12.40 -21.60
C TYR A 47 8.60 12.50 -20.46
N ASP A 48 8.20 12.32 -19.21
CA ASP A 48 9.13 12.30 -18.08
C ASP A 48 10.15 11.16 -18.24
N SER A 49 9.72 9.96 -18.65
CA SER A 49 10.62 8.83 -18.94
C SER A 49 11.63 9.16 -20.04
N PHE A 50 11.18 9.83 -21.10
CA PHE A 50 12.05 10.31 -22.18
C PHE A 50 13.03 11.38 -21.69
N PHE A 51 12.55 12.37 -20.94
CA PHE A 51 13.36 13.50 -20.46
C PHE A 51 14.44 13.03 -19.47
N LEU A 52 14.10 12.10 -18.59
CA LEU A 52 15.02 11.47 -17.63
C LEU A 52 15.98 10.48 -18.29
N LYS A 53 15.74 10.13 -19.58
CA LYS A 53 16.47 9.07 -20.27
C LYS A 53 16.48 7.77 -19.49
N ALA A 54 15.31 7.40 -18.97
CA ALA A 54 15.18 6.23 -18.13
C ALA A 54 15.53 4.95 -18.90
N ASP A 55 16.37 4.09 -18.32
CA ASP A 55 16.70 2.75 -18.85
C ASP A 55 15.72 1.70 -18.33
N VAL A 56 15.21 1.89 -17.12
CA VAL A 56 14.26 0.99 -16.45
C VAL A 56 13.24 1.83 -15.71
N GLU A 57 11.97 1.50 -15.86
CA GLU A 57 10.87 2.13 -15.11
C GLU A 57 10.05 1.07 -14.38
N LEU A 58 9.80 1.32 -13.08
CA LEU A 58 9.03 0.46 -12.19
C LEU A 58 7.65 1.08 -11.95
N GLY A 59 6.61 0.28 -11.99
CA GLY A 59 5.26 0.75 -11.66
C GLY A 59 4.32 -0.34 -11.18
N GLY A 60 3.13 0.05 -10.76
CA GLY A 60 2.04 -0.88 -10.55
C GLY A 60 1.51 -1.44 -11.86
N THR A 61 0.84 -2.59 -11.83
CA THR A 61 0.20 -3.18 -13.03
C THR A 61 -0.83 -2.25 -13.66
N ASP A 62 -1.46 -1.38 -12.87
CA ASP A 62 -2.37 -0.33 -13.31
C ASP A 62 -1.68 0.76 -14.15
N GLN A 63 -0.36 0.94 -14.00
CA GLN A 63 0.44 1.92 -14.72
C GLN A 63 1.02 1.39 -16.04
N LYS A 64 0.82 0.09 -16.34
CA LYS A 64 1.46 -0.56 -17.49
C LYS A 64 1.24 0.19 -18.80
N PHE A 65 0.03 0.70 -19.06
CA PHE A 65 -0.26 1.48 -20.26
C PHE A 65 0.60 2.76 -20.33
N ASN A 66 0.66 3.53 -19.25
CA ASN A 66 1.44 4.77 -19.20
C ASN A 66 2.94 4.51 -19.39
N LEU A 67 3.46 3.43 -18.79
CA LEU A 67 4.87 3.02 -18.97
C LEU A 67 5.18 2.63 -20.43
N LEU A 68 4.23 1.98 -21.12
CA LEU A 68 4.36 1.66 -22.55
C LEU A 68 4.36 2.93 -23.42
N VAL A 69 3.54 3.94 -23.06
CA VAL A 69 3.57 5.26 -23.72
C VAL A 69 4.96 5.90 -23.60
N GLY A 70 5.62 5.76 -22.44
CA GLY A 70 7.01 6.20 -22.26
C GLY A 70 7.97 5.56 -23.26
N ARG A 71 7.87 4.26 -23.47
CA ARG A 71 8.65 3.54 -24.49
C ARG A 71 8.37 4.07 -25.90
N ASP A 72 7.09 4.25 -26.24
CA ASP A 72 6.68 4.75 -27.55
C ASP A 72 7.27 6.16 -27.80
N ILE A 73 7.27 7.04 -26.81
CA ILE A 73 7.86 8.39 -26.89
C ILE A 73 9.39 8.31 -27.03
N GLN A 74 10.07 7.46 -26.28
CA GLN A 74 11.52 7.25 -26.42
C GLN A 74 11.86 6.81 -27.84
N LYS A 75 11.13 5.84 -28.38
CA LYS A 75 11.31 5.30 -29.75
C LYS A 75 11.12 6.38 -30.82
N ILE A 76 10.03 7.17 -30.72
CA ILE A 76 9.73 8.26 -31.65
C ILE A 76 10.86 9.30 -31.67
N ASN A 77 11.52 9.52 -30.53
CA ASN A 77 12.65 10.44 -30.40
C ASN A 77 14.03 9.80 -30.65
N GLY A 78 14.07 8.59 -31.21
CA GLY A 78 15.32 7.90 -31.59
C GLY A 78 16.14 7.38 -30.42
N MET A 79 15.52 7.26 -29.22
CA MET A 79 16.17 6.65 -28.06
C MET A 79 15.91 5.13 -28.01
N LYS A 80 16.80 4.43 -27.32
CA LYS A 80 16.54 3.04 -26.91
C LYS A 80 15.38 3.03 -25.93
N GLU A 81 14.43 2.14 -26.14
CA GLU A 81 13.26 1.97 -25.30
C GLU A 81 13.64 1.41 -23.93
N GLN A 82 13.10 1.97 -22.87
CA GLN A 82 13.27 1.51 -21.48
C GLN A 82 12.70 0.10 -21.26
N ILE A 83 13.23 -0.60 -20.26
CA ILE A 83 12.62 -1.81 -19.71
C ILE A 83 11.55 -1.37 -18.72
N ILE A 84 10.36 -1.95 -18.82
CA ILE A 84 9.30 -1.74 -17.82
C ILE A 84 9.16 -2.99 -16.96
N ILE A 85 9.04 -2.77 -15.64
CA ILE A 85 8.77 -3.81 -14.65
C ILE A 85 7.52 -3.41 -13.89
N THR A 86 6.48 -4.24 -13.95
CA THR A 86 5.24 -3.97 -13.22
C THR A 86 5.02 -4.98 -12.13
N LEU A 87 4.58 -4.48 -10.96
CA LEU A 87 4.23 -5.28 -9.79
C LEU A 87 2.74 -5.14 -9.50
N PRO A 88 2.10 -6.17 -8.97
CA PRO A 88 0.73 -6.05 -8.48
C PRO A 88 0.62 -4.95 -7.42
N ILE A 89 -0.54 -4.28 -7.39
CA ILE A 89 -0.83 -3.30 -6.35
C ILE A 89 -1.01 -4.04 -5.02
N LEU A 90 -0.45 -3.45 -3.95
CA LEU A 90 -0.66 -3.92 -2.60
C LEU A 90 -2.00 -3.36 -2.10
N GLU A 91 -2.89 -4.24 -1.73
CA GLU A 91 -4.17 -3.91 -1.11
C GLU A 91 -3.94 -3.45 0.33
N GLY A 92 -4.81 -2.55 0.80
CA GLY A 92 -4.78 -2.07 2.18
C GLY A 92 -5.33 -3.08 3.19
N LEU A 93 -5.40 -2.67 4.45
CA LEU A 93 -5.87 -3.52 5.56
C LEU A 93 -7.29 -4.05 5.36
N ASP A 94 -8.10 -3.38 4.54
CA ASP A 94 -9.45 -3.78 4.16
C ASP A 94 -9.50 -4.94 3.14
N GLY A 95 -8.38 -5.29 2.54
CA GLY A 95 -8.26 -6.38 1.57
C GLY A 95 -8.96 -6.14 0.23
N VAL A 96 -9.46 -4.94 -0.03
CA VAL A 96 -10.26 -4.61 -1.22
C VAL A 96 -9.68 -3.44 -2.00
N LYS A 97 -9.40 -2.33 -1.31
CA LYS A 97 -8.91 -1.11 -1.94
C LYS A 97 -7.40 -1.07 -1.87
N LYS A 98 -6.78 -0.38 -2.84
CA LYS A 98 -5.34 -0.12 -2.78
C LYS A 98 -4.98 0.59 -1.47
N MET A 99 -3.83 0.27 -0.92
CA MET A 99 -3.29 0.93 0.26
C MET A 99 -3.15 2.43 0.02
N SER A 100 -3.74 3.26 0.88
CA SER A 100 -3.76 4.71 0.72
C SER A 100 -3.90 5.44 2.05
N LYS A 101 -3.20 6.57 2.20
CA LYS A 101 -3.33 7.44 3.37
C LYS A 101 -4.74 8.03 3.49
N SER A 102 -5.36 8.43 2.38
CA SER A 102 -6.69 9.01 2.35
C SER A 102 -7.80 8.03 2.78
N LEU A 103 -7.56 6.73 2.65
CA LEU A 103 -8.48 5.69 3.08
C LEU A 103 -8.17 5.14 4.48
N ASN A 104 -7.10 5.60 5.09
CA ASN A 104 -6.62 5.13 6.40
C ASN A 104 -6.51 3.59 6.50
N ASN A 105 -6.27 2.91 5.37
CA ASN A 105 -6.14 1.45 5.26
C ASN A 105 -4.69 1.01 5.04
N TYR A 106 -3.72 1.80 5.49
CA TYR A 106 -2.32 1.59 5.22
C TYR A 106 -1.52 1.17 6.46
N VAL A 107 -0.42 0.47 6.22
CA VAL A 107 0.66 0.27 7.19
C VAL A 107 1.74 1.29 6.86
N GLY A 108 1.97 2.24 7.77
CA GLY A 108 2.95 3.31 7.55
C GLY A 108 4.37 2.84 7.82
N LEU A 109 5.32 3.23 6.96
CA LEU A 109 6.76 2.97 7.23
C LEU A 109 7.26 3.74 8.45
N ALA A 110 6.61 4.84 8.80
CA ALA A 110 6.89 5.66 9.97
C ALA A 110 6.07 5.26 11.22
N ASP A 111 5.16 4.29 11.10
CA ASP A 111 4.44 3.75 12.25
C ASP A 111 5.45 3.18 13.25
N ASN A 112 5.17 3.27 14.55
CA ASN A 112 6.02 2.59 15.52
C ASN A 112 5.90 1.05 15.39
N HIS A 113 6.86 0.32 15.94
CA HIS A 113 6.93 -1.13 15.79
C HIS A 113 5.69 -1.86 16.28
N ASP A 114 5.05 -1.41 17.37
CA ASP A 114 3.86 -2.04 17.96
C ASP A 114 2.63 -1.80 17.09
N GLU A 115 2.48 -0.58 16.57
CA GLU A 115 1.40 -0.21 15.67
C GLU A 115 1.52 -0.95 14.33
N MET A 116 2.72 -0.97 13.73
CA MET A 116 2.99 -1.72 12.51
C MET A 116 2.68 -3.21 12.71
N PHE A 117 3.13 -3.80 13.81
CA PHE A 117 2.88 -5.20 14.13
C PHE A 117 1.38 -5.47 14.31
N GLY A 118 0.68 -4.63 15.07
CA GLY A 118 -0.76 -4.74 15.29
C GLY A 118 -1.57 -4.65 14.00
N LYS A 119 -1.24 -3.71 13.11
CA LYS A 119 -1.86 -3.57 11.79
C LYS A 119 -1.64 -4.82 10.93
N LEU A 120 -0.43 -5.38 10.89
CA LEU A 120 -0.13 -6.60 10.15
C LEU A 120 -0.86 -7.83 10.73
N MET A 121 -1.04 -7.89 12.04
CA MET A 121 -1.82 -8.94 12.68
C MET A 121 -3.33 -8.83 12.45
N SER A 122 -3.83 -7.64 12.09
CA SER A 122 -5.27 -7.38 11.86
C SER A 122 -5.76 -7.76 10.46
N ILE A 123 -4.87 -8.01 9.48
CA ILE A 123 -5.26 -8.40 8.13
C ILE A 123 -5.93 -9.79 8.11
N SER A 124 -6.78 -10.03 7.11
CA SER A 124 -7.38 -11.35 6.91
C SER A 124 -6.32 -12.41 6.54
N ASP A 125 -6.66 -13.68 6.66
CA ASP A 125 -5.74 -14.78 6.32
C ASP A 125 -5.46 -14.81 4.80
N GLU A 126 -6.44 -14.44 3.98
CA GLU A 126 -6.25 -14.29 2.53
C GLU A 126 -5.25 -13.19 2.22
N MET A 127 -5.40 -12.03 2.87
CA MET A 127 -4.44 -10.92 2.74
C MET A 127 -3.05 -11.27 3.27
N MET A 128 -2.95 -12.06 4.33
CA MET A 128 -1.67 -12.54 4.83
C MET A 128 -0.89 -13.28 3.73
N TRP A 129 -1.53 -14.18 2.99
CA TRP A 129 -0.86 -14.89 1.90
C TRP A 129 -0.48 -13.96 0.74
N ARG A 130 -1.34 -12.98 0.45
CA ARG A 130 -1.02 -11.94 -0.53
C ARG A 130 0.21 -11.13 -0.13
N TYR A 131 0.32 -10.77 1.15
CA TYR A 131 1.48 -10.06 1.69
C TYR A 131 2.73 -10.93 1.71
N TYR A 132 2.61 -12.24 1.95
CA TYR A 132 3.74 -13.15 1.76
C TYR A 132 4.25 -13.13 0.33
N ASP A 133 3.35 -13.23 -0.64
CA ASP A 133 3.72 -13.26 -2.07
C ASP A 133 4.38 -11.94 -2.54
N LEU A 134 3.99 -10.79 -1.97
CA LEU A 134 4.46 -9.47 -2.41
C LEU A 134 5.57 -8.86 -1.55
N LEU A 135 5.64 -9.17 -0.26
CA LEU A 135 6.50 -8.48 0.69
C LEU A 135 7.55 -9.37 1.35
N SER A 136 7.34 -10.69 1.43
CA SER A 136 8.30 -11.59 2.07
C SER A 136 9.54 -11.81 1.19
N PHE A 137 10.68 -12.04 1.82
CA PHE A 137 11.88 -12.50 1.13
C PHE A 137 11.94 -14.02 0.94
N LYS A 138 10.93 -14.74 1.41
CA LYS A 138 10.82 -16.19 1.20
C LYS A 138 10.58 -16.51 -0.27
N THR A 139 11.14 -17.62 -0.71
CA THR A 139 10.90 -18.14 -2.05
C THR A 139 9.46 -18.65 -2.19
N ASN A 140 8.94 -18.66 -3.42
CA ASN A 140 7.61 -19.22 -3.69
C ASN A 140 7.44 -20.65 -3.16
N LYS A 141 8.50 -21.48 -3.22
CA LYS A 141 8.48 -22.86 -2.67
C LYS A 141 8.29 -22.88 -1.16
N GLU A 142 8.92 -21.96 -0.44
CA GLU A 142 8.79 -21.85 1.02
C GLU A 142 7.39 -21.34 1.39
N ILE A 143 6.85 -20.37 0.64
CA ILE A 143 5.49 -19.87 0.85
C ILE A 143 4.46 -20.95 0.59
N GLU A 144 4.59 -21.72 -0.50
CA GLU A 144 3.71 -22.86 -0.78
C GLU A 144 3.77 -23.94 0.31
N LYS A 145 4.97 -24.21 0.83
CA LYS A 145 5.13 -25.15 1.95
C LYS A 145 4.43 -24.63 3.19
N LEU A 146 4.56 -23.35 3.51
CA LEU A 146 3.84 -22.72 4.62
C LEU A 146 2.31 -22.81 4.43
N LYS A 147 1.81 -22.50 3.23
CA LYS A 147 0.37 -22.61 2.89
C LYS A 147 -0.16 -24.03 3.13
N LYS A 148 0.59 -25.05 2.73
CA LYS A 148 0.22 -26.46 2.93
C LYS A 148 0.25 -26.91 4.40
N MET A 149 1.17 -26.36 5.18
CA MET A 149 1.31 -26.69 6.61
C MET A 149 0.31 -25.95 7.49
N SER A 150 -0.20 -24.82 7.03
CA SER A 150 -1.13 -23.95 7.79
C SER A 150 -2.58 -24.33 7.50
N SER A 151 -3.01 -25.48 8.02
CA SER A 151 -4.36 -26.03 7.81
C SER A 151 -5.33 -25.74 8.95
N SER A 152 -4.84 -25.25 10.10
CA SER A 152 -5.65 -24.90 11.28
C SER A 152 -5.52 -23.43 11.64
N GLY A 153 -6.45 -22.91 12.43
CA GLY A 153 -6.42 -21.51 12.86
C GLY A 153 -5.17 -21.16 13.69
N SER A 154 -4.62 -22.09 14.45
CA SER A 154 -3.36 -21.90 15.20
C SER A 154 -2.16 -21.78 14.26
N ASP A 155 -2.12 -22.58 13.21
CA ASP A 155 -1.03 -22.57 12.23
C ASP A 155 -1.06 -21.29 11.38
N LEU A 156 -2.27 -20.82 11.02
CA LEU A 156 -2.47 -19.54 10.35
C LEU A 156 -2.02 -18.36 11.20
N MET A 157 -2.33 -18.38 12.51
CA MET A 157 -1.87 -17.37 13.44
C MET A 157 -0.34 -17.36 13.53
N GLU A 158 0.31 -18.52 13.60
CA GLU A 158 1.77 -18.62 13.62
C GLU A 158 2.39 -18.09 12.31
N ALA A 159 1.79 -18.41 11.16
CA ALA A 159 2.23 -17.85 9.88
C ALA A 159 2.13 -16.32 9.87
N LYS A 160 1.03 -15.75 10.40
CA LYS A 160 0.83 -14.31 10.51
C LYS A 160 1.87 -13.65 11.43
N PHE A 161 2.18 -14.26 12.56
CA PHE A 161 3.28 -13.81 13.44
C PHE A 161 4.61 -13.78 12.70
N LYS A 162 4.96 -14.83 11.95
CA LYS A 162 6.22 -14.90 11.19
C LYS A 162 6.31 -13.81 10.13
N LEU A 163 5.23 -13.54 9.42
CA LEU A 163 5.16 -12.45 8.43
C LEU A 163 5.34 -11.08 9.10
N SER A 164 4.58 -10.85 10.18
CA SER A 164 4.64 -9.58 10.91
C SER A 164 6.04 -9.32 11.49
N LEU A 165 6.67 -10.34 12.06
CA LEU A 165 8.06 -10.27 12.52
C LEU A 165 9.01 -9.89 11.38
N GLU A 166 8.92 -10.58 10.23
CA GLU A 166 9.79 -10.34 9.07
C GLU A 166 9.67 -8.88 8.57
N ILE A 167 8.43 -8.38 8.47
CA ILE A 167 8.19 -7.01 7.98
C ILE A 167 8.66 -5.98 9.01
N VAL A 168 8.29 -6.13 10.29
CA VAL A 168 8.70 -5.19 11.35
C VAL A 168 10.21 -5.21 11.54
N GLU A 169 10.86 -6.37 11.47
CA GLU A 169 12.33 -6.48 11.55
C GLU A 169 13.01 -5.67 10.44
N ARG A 170 12.48 -5.70 9.22
CA ARG A 170 13.02 -4.95 8.08
C ARG A 170 13.09 -3.45 8.32
N PHE A 171 12.09 -2.87 8.98
CA PHE A 171 11.99 -1.43 9.17
C PHE A 171 12.47 -0.94 10.54
N HIS A 172 12.39 -1.78 11.57
CA HIS A 172 12.70 -1.40 12.96
C HIS A 172 13.83 -2.20 13.60
N GLY A 173 14.30 -3.25 12.96
CA GLY A 173 15.33 -4.15 13.45
C GLY A 173 14.79 -5.25 14.38
N LYS A 174 15.59 -6.30 14.56
CA LYS A 174 15.22 -7.54 15.24
C LYS A 174 14.70 -7.33 16.67
N LYS A 175 15.43 -6.54 17.48
CA LYS A 175 15.04 -6.32 18.89
C LYS A 175 13.64 -5.72 19.03
N LYS A 176 13.31 -4.72 18.20
CA LYS A 176 12.00 -4.06 18.25
C LYS A 176 10.89 -4.96 17.71
N SER A 177 11.16 -5.79 16.70
CA SER A 177 10.16 -6.74 16.19
C SER A 177 9.80 -7.81 17.21
N GLU A 178 10.80 -8.33 17.95
CA GLU A 178 10.58 -9.29 19.05
C GLU A 178 9.78 -8.64 20.20
N MET A 179 10.09 -7.40 20.58
CA MET A 179 9.34 -6.64 21.59
C MET A 179 7.88 -6.44 21.17
N ALA A 180 7.65 -6.03 19.92
CA ALA A 180 6.28 -5.84 19.39
C ALA A 180 5.47 -7.14 19.40
N MET A 181 6.10 -8.26 19.08
CA MET A 181 5.45 -9.57 19.16
C MET A 181 5.07 -9.94 20.60
N GLU A 182 5.97 -9.73 21.55
CA GLU A 182 5.72 -10.01 22.97
C GLU A 182 4.59 -9.15 23.52
N GLU A 183 4.62 -7.85 23.22
CA GLU A 183 3.57 -6.90 23.61
C GLU A 183 2.22 -7.30 23.02
N PHE A 184 2.18 -7.66 21.73
CA PHE A 184 0.95 -8.16 21.10
C PHE A 184 0.42 -9.41 21.78
N LYS A 185 1.28 -10.40 22.09
CA LYS A 185 0.89 -11.64 22.79
C LYS A 185 0.37 -11.35 24.21
N ASN A 186 1.01 -10.44 24.94
CA ASN A 186 0.57 -10.07 26.29
C ASN A 186 -0.80 -9.37 26.25
N ARG A 187 -0.99 -8.45 25.31
CA ARG A 187 -2.22 -7.67 25.16
C ARG A 187 -3.40 -8.51 24.73
N PHE A 188 -3.23 -9.35 23.72
CA PHE A 188 -4.32 -10.10 23.09
C PHE A 188 -4.39 -11.56 23.50
N GLY A 189 -3.27 -12.18 23.85
CA GLY A 189 -3.23 -13.59 24.30
C GLY A 189 -3.53 -13.76 25.77
N LYS A 190 -2.92 -12.96 26.63
CA LYS A 190 -3.07 -13.06 28.10
C LYS A 190 -4.09 -12.09 28.68
N LYS A 191 -4.73 -11.25 27.85
CA LYS A 191 -5.62 -10.15 28.27
C LYS A 191 -5.00 -9.24 29.35
N GLN A 192 -3.67 -9.07 29.30
CA GLN A 192 -2.97 -8.14 30.17
C GLN A 192 -3.11 -6.73 29.63
N ASN A 193 -3.09 -5.76 30.53
CA ASN A 193 -3.08 -4.37 30.14
C ASN A 193 -1.79 -4.05 29.36
N PRO A 194 -1.85 -3.10 28.38
CA PRO A 194 -0.64 -2.65 27.69
C PRO A 194 0.43 -2.20 28.66
N SER A 195 1.71 -2.46 28.35
CA SER A 195 2.84 -2.07 29.20
C SER A 195 3.00 -0.54 29.34
N ASN A 196 2.42 0.21 28.40
CA ASN A 196 2.54 1.67 28.34
C ASN A 196 1.15 2.35 28.52
N ILE A 197 0.55 2.14 29.71
CA ILE A 197 -0.71 2.81 30.07
C ILE A 197 -0.39 4.20 30.62
N LEU A 198 -1.03 5.23 30.06
CA LEU A 198 -0.99 6.57 30.60
C LEU A 198 -1.79 6.59 31.93
N ASN A 199 -1.11 6.81 33.04
CA ASN A 199 -1.77 7.02 34.31
C ASN A 199 -2.06 8.51 34.47
N LEU A 200 -3.33 8.84 34.63
CA LEU A 200 -3.80 10.20 34.88
C LEU A 200 -4.43 10.29 36.25
N ASP A 201 -3.89 11.15 37.11
CA ASP A 201 -4.44 11.45 38.43
C ASP A 201 -5.50 12.58 38.28
N LEU A 202 -6.76 12.19 38.28
CA LEU A 202 -7.88 13.13 38.18
C LEU A 202 -8.42 13.48 39.57
N LYS A 203 -8.43 14.76 39.92
CA LYS A 203 -9.11 15.25 41.15
C LYS A 203 -10.60 15.39 40.88
N ILE A 204 -11.36 14.39 41.25
CA ILE A 204 -12.83 14.36 41.10
C ILE A 204 -13.45 14.81 42.44
N LYS A 205 -14.35 15.77 42.38
CA LYS A 205 -15.08 16.28 43.58
C LYS A 205 -16.39 15.54 43.84
N GLU A 206 -16.86 14.75 42.90
CA GLU A 206 -18.15 14.06 42.96
C GLU A 206 -17.97 12.55 43.17
N ASN A 207 -18.88 11.90 43.89
CA ASN A 207 -18.83 10.48 44.18
C ASN A 207 -19.16 9.58 42.98
N SER A 208 -19.65 10.13 41.87
CA SER A 208 -19.90 9.44 40.63
C SER A 208 -19.80 10.40 39.44
N LEU A 209 -19.12 10.02 38.38
CA LEU A 209 -19.03 10.75 37.12
C LEU A 209 -19.43 9.84 35.98
N LYS A 210 -20.09 10.39 34.94
CA LYS A 210 -20.33 9.67 33.71
C LYS A 210 -18.99 9.47 32.98
N LEU A 211 -18.83 8.35 32.28
CA LEU A 211 -17.61 8.04 31.53
C LEU A 211 -17.21 9.13 30.52
N ILE A 212 -18.21 9.77 29.90
CA ILE A 212 -17.99 10.88 28.95
C ILE A 212 -17.37 12.08 29.65
N ASP A 213 -17.89 12.44 30.82
CA ASP A 213 -17.39 13.59 31.62
C ASP A 213 -15.97 13.29 32.13
N LEU A 214 -15.70 12.02 32.49
CA LEU A 214 -14.37 11.57 32.89
C LEU A 214 -13.37 11.71 31.76
N LEU A 215 -13.73 11.30 30.54
CA LEU A 215 -12.88 11.41 29.34
C LEU A 215 -12.61 12.87 28.97
N ALA A 216 -13.62 13.72 29.05
CA ALA A 216 -13.46 15.16 28.84
C ALA A 216 -12.51 15.81 29.86
N HIS A 217 -12.65 15.46 31.17
CA HIS A 217 -11.75 15.97 32.22
C HIS A 217 -10.32 15.44 32.14
N SER A 218 -10.14 14.28 31.52
CA SER A 218 -8.80 13.67 31.32
C SER A 218 -8.02 14.29 30.15
N GLY A 219 -8.67 15.08 29.29
CA GLY A 219 -8.08 15.61 28.07
C GLY A 219 -7.85 14.52 26.97
N LEU A 220 -8.44 13.33 27.12
CA LEU A 220 -8.35 12.22 26.18
C LEU A 220 -9.54 12.16 25.20
N GLY A 221 -10.52 13.03 25.37
CA GLY A 221 -11.68 13.14 24.50
C GLY A 221 -11.74 14.55 23.89
N GLU A 222 -11.68 14.65 22.56
CA GLU A 222 -12.11 15.83 21.81
C GLU A 222 -13.63 15.77 21.56
#